data_f153fcee5d6e9047629a7703ee71494f
#
_entry.id   f153fcee5d6e9047629a7703ee71494f
#
_cell.length_a   1.000
_cell.length_b   1.000
_cell.length_c   1.000
_cell.angle_alpha   90.00
_cell.angle_beta   90.00
_cell.angle_gamma   90.00
#
_symmetry.space_group_name_H-M   'P 1'
#
loop_
_entity.id
_entity.type
_entity.pdbx_description
1 polymer ?
#
loop_
_entity_poly.entity_id
_entity_poly.type
_entity_poly.pdbx_seq_one_letter_code
_entity_poly.pdbx_strand_id
1 'polypeptide(L)'
;KPMLEICCGSFSDVKTAYENGADRVELNSALYMGGLTPTLANLIYAKENCNIPVVAMVRPRGGGFCYSDEEYDTMLMDAKILLEHGADGIAFGFLTEEKMLDKKRTKEMIELIHECGREAVFHRAFDCIDNQDSAAEMLIMLGADRILTSGGAVNVWDGRKQLKHLQNQYGKDITILAGSGVNDTNVRALIEYTGITQVHSSCGSWKCDVTAAGNAVDFSYDEAMKNCYQCADAGKVRKLAEEISGEDRICSALHL
;
A
#
# COMPACT_ATOMS: atom_id res chain seq x y z
N LYS A 1 10.66 -4.56 -16.27
CA LYS A 1 9.76 -3.42 -16.00
C LYS A 1 9.55 -3.34 -14.48
N PRO A 2 9.69 -2.17 -13.86
CA PRO A 2 9.26 -2.00 -12.48
C PRO A 2 7.76 -2.24 -12.32
N MET A 3 7.32 -2.69 -11.14
CA MET A 3 5.93 -3.02 -10.83
C MET A 3 5.22 -1.83 -10.21
N LEU A 4 3.99 -1.55 -10.66
CA LEU A 4 3.10 -0.53 -10.10
C LEU A 4 2.01 -1.16 -9.23
N GLU A 5 2.00 -0.81 -7.95
CA GLU A 5 0.91 -1.11 -7.03
C GLU A 5 0.08 0.14 -6.75
N ILE A 6 -1.24 0.04 -6.84
CA ILE A 6 -2.16 1.14 -6.52
C ILE A 6 -2.87 0.87 -5.20
N CYS A 7 -2.83 1.86 -4.31
CA CYS A 7 -3.57 1.88 -3.06
C CYS A 7 -5.04 2.24 -3.33
N CYS A 8 -5.93 1.29 -3.07
CA CYS A 8 -7.36 1.39 -3.36
C CYS A 8 -8.17 1.41 -2.08
N GLY A 9 -9.24 2.22 -2.04
CA GLY A 9 -10.16 2.32 -0.91
C GLY A 9 -11.51 1.62 -1.15
N SER A 10 -11.71 1.03 -2.34
CA SER A 10 -12.95 0.40 -2.74
C SER A 10 -12.74 -0.53 -3.94
N PHE A 11 -13.74 -1.36 -4.25
CA PHE A 11 -13.77 -2.11 -5.51
C PHE A 11 -13.74 -1.19 -6.74
N SER A 12 -14.41 -0.04 -6.69
CA SER A 12 -14.37 0.95 -7.78
C SER A 12 -12.95 1.43 -8.08
N ASP A 13 -12.15 1.64 -7.04
CA ASP A 13 -10.73 2.01 -7.20
C ASP A 13 -9.92 0.86 -7.80
N VAL A 14 -10.16 -0.39 -7.36
CA VAL A 14 -9.50 -1.58 -7.93
C VAL A 14 -9.79 -1.68 -9.42
N LYS A 15 -11.04 -1.52 -9.83
CA LYS A 15 -11.44 -1.54 -11.24
C LYS A 15 -10.72 -0.43 -12.03
N THR A 16 -10.71 0.79 -11.50
CA THR A 16 -9.99 1.93 -12.11
C THR A 16 -8.50 1.63 -12.26
N ALA A 17 -7.85 1.08 -11.24
CA ALA A 17 -6.43 0.73 -11.27
C ALA A 17 -6.15 -0.38 -12.31
N TYR A 18 -6.95 -1.44 -12.31
CA TYR A 18 -6.84 -2.56 -13.23
C TYR A 18 -6.98 -2.14 -14.70
N GLU A 19 -8.01 -1.36 -15.02
CA GLU A 19 -8.29 -0.90 -16.39
C GLU A 19 -7.25 0.12 -16.92
N ASN A 20 -6.40 0.69 -16.04
CA ASN A 20 -5.45 1.75 -16.41
C ASN A 20 -3.98 1.39 -16.17
N GLY A 21 -3.65 0.09 -16.02
CA GLY A 21 -2.28 -0.39 -16.11
C GLY A 21 -1.56 -0.64 -14.80
N ALA A 22 -2.26 -0.75 -13.68
CA ALA A 22 -1.69 -1.27 -12.44
C ALA A 22 -1.31 -2.75 -12.59
N ASP A 23 -0.19 -3.15 -12.00
CA ASP A 23 0.27 -4.54 -11.97
C ASP A 23 -0.26 -5.28 -10.71
N ARG A 24 -0.58 -4.56 -9.65
CA ARG A 24 -1.12 -5.05 -8.37
C ARG A 24 -1.91 -3.95 -7.68
N VAL A 25 -2.80 -4.31 -6.77
CA VAL A 25 -3.48 -3.36 -5.89
C VAL A 25 -3.33 -3.76 -4.43
N GLU A 26 -3.29 -2.75 -3.55
CA GLU A 26 -3.50 -2.91 -2.12
C GLU A 26 -4.91 -2.41 -1.81
N LEU A 27 -5.76 -3.29 -1.31
CA LEU A 27 -7.15 -2.97 -1.01
C LEU A 27 -7.31 -2.59 0.46
N ASN A 28 -7.85 -1.40 0.68
CA ASN A 28 -8.13 -0.81 1.98
C ASN A 28 -9.60 -0.37 2.07
N SER A 29 -9.97 0.12 3.22
CA SER A 29 -11.05 1.09 3.45
C SER A 29 -10.50 2.34 4.13
N ALA A 30 -11.28 3.40 4.26
CA ALA A 30 -10.95 4.60 5.03
C ALA A 30 -9.53 5.13 4.78
N LEU A 31 -9.18 5.41 3.53
CA LEU A 31 -7.85 5.92 3.14
C LEU A 31 -7.47 7.21 3.85
N TYR A 32 -8.46 8.06 4.19
CA TYR A 32 -8.26 9.27 4.99
C TYR A 32 -7.72 9.02 6.42
N MET A 33 -7.87 7.79 6.92
CA MET A 33 -7.28 7.33 8.18
C MET A 33 -5.93 6.60 7.99
N GLY A 34 -5.40 6.58 6.78
CA GLY A 34 -4.19 5.86 6.41
C GLY A 34 -4.41 4.45 5.88
N GLY A 35 -5.66 4.06 5.63
CA GLY A 35 -6.05 2.73 5.18
C GLY A 35 -6.33 1.77 6.32
N LEU A 36 -7.53 1.20 6.32
CA LEU A 36 -8.01 0.19 7.27
C LEU A 36 -8.39 -1.10 6.54
N THR A 37 -8.70 -2.15 7.28
CA THR A 37 -9.19 -3.42 6.76
C THR A 37 -10.38 -3.18 5.82
N PRO A 38 -10.36 -3.69 4.57
CA PRO A 38 -11.44 -3.53 3.62
C PRO A 38 -12.67 -4.33 4.03
N THR A 39 -13.83 -3.96 3.52
CA THR A 39 -14.99 -4.85 3.61
C THR A 39 -14.75 -6.10 2.77
N LEU A 40 -15.23 -7.25 3.25
CA LEU A 40 -15.11 -8.52 2.52
C LEU A 40 -15.75 -8.44 1.12
N ALA A 41 -16.89 -7.75 0.99
CA ALA A 41 -17.56 -7.59 -0.30
C ALA A 41 -16.68 -6.85 -1.33
N ASN A 42 -15.92 -5.84 -0.93
CA ASN A 42 -14.96 -5.17 -1.83
C ASN A 42 -13.90 -6.13 -2.36
N LEU A 43 -13.37 -7.03 -1.51
CA LEU A 43 -12.41 -8.04 -1.92
C LEU A 43 -13.04 -9.06 -2.90
N ILE A 44 -14.22 -9.58 -2.56
CA ILE A 44 -14.92 -10.56 -3.40
C ILE A 44 -15.19 -9.97 -4.80
N TYR A 45 -15.77 -8.77 -4.88
CA TYR A 45 -16.00 -8.13 -6.17
C TYR A 45 -14.71 -7.83 -6.95
N ALA A 46 -13.64 -7.42 -6.26
CA ALA A 46 -12.34 -7.22 -6.91
C ALA A 46 -11.84 -8.53 -7.54
N LYS A 47 -11.88 -9.64 -6.82
CA LYS A 47 -11.42 -10.95 -7.30
C LYS A 47 -12.29 -11.55 -8.40
N GLU A 48 -13.59 -11.30 -8.37
CA GLU A 48 -14.54 -11.80 -9.39
C GLU A 48 -14.47 -11.01 -10.70
N ASN A 49 -14.13 -9.74 -10.67
CA ASN A 49 -14.25 -8.83 -11.82
C ASN A 49 -12.90 -8.31 -12.36
N CYS A 50 -11.80 -8.45 -11.63
CA CYS A 50 -10.50 -7.94 -12.03
C CYS A 50 -9.44 -9.04 -11.93
N ASN A 51 -8.79 -9.34 -13.04
CA ASN A 51 -7.68 -10.30 -13.06
C ASN A 51 -6.37 -9.59 -12.66
N ILE A 52 -6.29 -9.19 -11.39
CA ILE A 52 -5.15 -8.48 -10.82
C ILE A 52 -4.86 -9.04 -9.42
N PRO A 53 -3.59 -9.17 -9.00
CA PRO A 53 -3.25 -9.52 -7.62
C PRO A 53 -3.77 -8.46 -6.64
N VAL A 54 -4.39 -8.89 -5.54
CA VAL A 54 -4.95 -8.05 -4.49
C VAL A 54 -4.29 -8.36 -3.16
N VAL A 55 -3.51 -7.42 -2.63
CA VAL A 55 -3.02 -7.43 -1.25
C VAL A 55 -4.07 -6.74 -0.39
N ALA A 56 -4.59 -7.40 0.63
CA ALA A 56 -5.59 -6.83 1.51
C ALA A 56 -4.95 -6.25 2.79
N MET A 57 -5.36 -5.05 3.17
CA MET A 57 -4.94 -4.43 4.43
C MET A 57 -5.59 -5.12 5.61
N VAL A 58 -4.81 -5.40 6.65
CA VAL A 58 -5.29 -5.80 7.97
C VAL A 58 -4.83 -4.75 8.99
N ARG A 59 -5.72 -3.81 9.27
CA ARG A 59 -5.55 -2.72 10.23
C ARG A 59 -6.92 -2.33 10.79
N PRO A 60 -7.21 -2.66 12.07
CA PRO A 60 -8.58 -2.58 12.61
C PRO A 60 -9.05 -1.15 12.90
N ARG A 61 -8.12 -0.21 13.09
CA ARG A 61 -8.40 1.18 13.45
C ARG A 61 -7.31 2.14 13.01
N GLY A 62 -7.61 3.42 12.99
CA GLY A 62 -6.61 4.49 12.86
C GLY A 62 -5.67 4.57 14.07
N GLY A 63 -4.74 5.50 14.04
CA GLY A 63 -3.72 5.66 15.07
C GLY A 63 -2.52 4.73 14.86
N GLY A 64 -1.84 4.38 15.94
CA GLY A 64 -0.60 3.61 15.91
C GLY A 64 -0.78 2.10 15.68
N PHE A 65 0.30 1.35 15.87
CA PHE A 65 0.42 -0.06 15.48
C PHE A 65 0.76 -0.97 16.67
N CYS A 66 0.59 -0.46 17.88
CA CYS A 66 0.64 -1.23 19.12
C CYS A 66 -0.81 -1.55 19.53
N TYR A 67 -1.19 -2.81 19.45
CA TYR A 67 -2.57 -3.26 19.58
C TYR A 67 -2.81 -4.02 20.88
N SER A 68 -4.06 -3.99 21.40
CA SER A 68 -4.50 -4.87 22.46
C SER A 68 -4.58 -6.32 21.97
N ASP A 69 -4.77 -7.26 22.91
CA ASP A 69 -4.94 -8.66 22.54
C ASP A 69 -6.24 -8.88 21.73
N GLU A 70 -7.32 -8.19 22.08
CA GLU A 70 -8.61 -8.26 21.35
C GLU A 70 -8.49 -7.69 19.93
N GLU A 71 -7.73 -6.60 19.75
CA GLU A 71 -7.45 -6.04 18.41
C GLU A 71 -6.61 -7.03 17.59
N TYR A 72 -5.60 -7.64 18.21
CA TYR A 72 -4.76 -8.63 17.56
C TYR A 72 -5.54 -9.89 17.15
N ASP A 73 -6.39 -10.42 18.02
CA ASP A 73 -7.27 -11.55 17.71
C ASP A 73 -8.22 -11.23 16.54
N THR A 74 -8.75 -10.00 16.52
CA THR A 74 -9.55 -9.50 15.39
C THR A 74 -8.75 -9.47 14.11
N MET A 75 -7.51 -8.98 14.15
CA MET A 75 -6.63 -8.91 12.98
C MET A 75 -6.29 -10.30 12.42
N LEU A 76 -6.04 -11.29 13.29
CA LEU A 76 -5.82 -12.68 12.86
C LEU A 76 -7.07 -13.25 12.16
N MET A 77 -8.26 -12.99 12.69
CA MET A 77 -9.51 -13.44 12.11
C MET A 77 -9.77 -12.76 10.76
N ASP A 78 -9.57 -11.44 10.67
CA ASP A 78 -9.67 -10.69 9.40
C ASP A 78 -8.72 -11.25 8.34
N ALA A 79 -7.47 -11.52 8.70
CA ALA A 79 -6.49 -12.10 7.79
C ALA A 79 -6.96 -13.47 7.25
N LYS A 80 -7.45 -14.35 8.11
CA LYS A 80 -8.00 -15.66 7.70
C LYS A 80 -9.14 -15.52 6.73
N ILE A 81 -10.13 -14.69 7.06
CA ILE A 81 -11.30 -14.46 6.21
C ILE A 81 -10.90 -13.90 4.84
N LEU A 82 -10.00 -12.91 4.81
CA LEU A 82 -9.54 -12.30 3.56
C LEU A 82 -8.75 -13.29 2.70
N LEU A 83 -7.91 -14.13 3.31
CA LEU A 83 -7.15 -15.17 2.62
C LEU A 83 -8.06 -16.27 2.05
N GLU A 84 -9.05 -16.73 2.81
CA GLU A 84 -10.06 -17.70 2.38
C GLU A 84 -10.88 -17.21 1.19
N HIS A 85 -11.04 -15.88 1.04
CA HIS A 85 -11.78 -15.26 -0.07
C HIS A 85 -10.88 -14.71 -1.18
N GLY A 86 -9.63 -15.17 -1.25
CA GLY A 86 -8.78 -15.00 -2.43
C GLY A 86 -7.85 -13.80 -2.40
N ALA A 87 -7.60 -13.16 -1.24
CA ALA A 87 -6.51 -12.20 -1.13
C ALA A 87 -5.18 -12.88 -1.51
N ASP A 88 -4.38 -12.21 -2.35
CA ASP A 88 -3.09 -12.72 -2.82
C ASP A 88 -1.95 -12.38 -1.84
N GLY A 89 -2.21 -11.53 -0.87
CA GLY A 89 -1.34 -11.17 0.22
C GLY A 89 -2.06 -10.37 1.27
N ILE A 90 -1.40 -10.18 2.41
CA ILE A 90 -1.88 -9.36 3.52
C ILE A 90 -0.83 -8.29 3.84
N ALA A 91 -1.27 -7.03 3.91
CA ALA A 91 -0.49 -5.92 4.43
C ALA A 91 -0.85 -5.68 5.91
N PHE A 92 0.15 -5.71 6.77
CA PHE A 92 -0.01 -5.59 8.22
C PHE A 92 1.22 -4.95 8.85
N GLY A 93 1.16 -4.63 10.14
CA GLY A 93 2.31 -4.18 10.92
C GLY A 93 2.01 -4.13 12.41
N PHE A 94 2.94 -4.64 13.21
CA PHE A 94 2.85 -4.69 14.67
C PHE A 94 4.09 -4.06 15.29
N LEU A 95 3.89 -3.06 16.14
CA LEU A 95 4.94 -2.43 16.94
C LEU A 95 4.68 -2.60 18.43
N THR A 96 5.75 -2.58 19.22
CA THR A 96 5.68 -2.42 20.67
C THR A 96 5.49 -0.93 21.04
N GLU A 97 5.22 -0.64 22.31
CA GLU A 97 5.14 0.73 22.81
C GLU A 97 6.46 1.52 22.65
N GLU A 98 7.59 0.80 22.62
CA GLU A 98 8.93 1.35 22.37
C GLU A 98 9.22 1.56 20.88
N LYS A 99 8.22 1.44 20.01
CA LYS A 99 8.35 1.57 18.54
C LYS A 99 9.33 0.58 17.93
N MET A 100 9.45 -0.59 18.50
CA MET A 100 10.19 -1.72 17.92
C MET A 100 9.22 -2.68 17.24
N LEU A 101 9.73 -3.49 16.32
CA LEU A 101 8.96 -4.56 15.70
C LEU A 101 8.49 -5.57 16.78
N ASP A 102 7.17 -5.82 16.87
CA ASP A 102 6.63 -6.91 17.67
C ASP A 102 6.93 -8.24 16.96
N LYS A 103 8.05 -8.82 17.33
CA LYS A 103 8.56 -10.04 16.72
C LYS A 103 7.58 -11.22 16.79
N LYS A 104 6.91 -11.39 17.95
CA LYS A 104 6.01 -12.53 18.16
C LYS A 104 4.79 -12.45 17.24
N ARG A 105 4.07 -11.34 17.30
CA ARG A 105 2.86 -11.13 16.50
C ARG A 105 3.16 -11.08 15.00
N THR A 106 4.28 -10.47 14.62
CA THR A 106 4.74 -10.45 13.23
C THR A 106 5.01 -11.85 12.70
N LYS A 107 5.70 -12.70 13.48
CA LYS A 107 5.96 -14.09 13.11
C LYS A 107 4.66 -14.88 12.91
N GLU A 108 3.75 -14.83 13.88
CA GLU A 108 2.48 -15.54 13.82
C GLU A 108 1.63 -15.12 12.60
N MET A 109 1.60 -13.84 12.27
CA MET A 109 0.90 -13.34 11.08
C MET A 109 1.55 -13.83 9.79
N ILE A 110 2.87 -13.78 9.67
CA ILE A 110 3.60 -14.27 8.49
C ILE A 110 3.34 -15.78 8.30
N GLU A 111 3.42 -16.57 9.36
CA GLU A 111 3.16 -18.02 9.31
C GLU A 111 1.73 -18.30 8.82
N LEU A 112 0.72 -17.62 9.37
CA LEU A 112 -0.66 -17.72 8.91
C LEU A 112 -0.82 -17.42 7.42
N ILE A 113 -0.19 -16.37 6.92
CA ILE A 113 -0.26 -15.96 5.51
C ILE A 113 0.43 -17.00 4.62
N HIS A 114 1.60 -17.47 5.02
CA HIS A 114 2.38 -18.45 4.26
C HIS A 114 1.73 -19.85 4.25
N GLU A 115 1.03 -20.25 5.29
CA GLU A 115 0.21 -21.49 5.31
C GLU A 115 -0.84 -21.49 4.20
N CYS A 116 -1.33 -20.32 3.80
CA CYS A 116 -2.23 -20.15 2.66
C CYS A 116 -1.49 -19.98 1.30
N GLY A 117 -0.16 -20.02 1.28
CA GLY A 117 0.65 -19.80 0.08
C GLY A 117 0.56 -18.37 -0.47
N ARG A 118 0.40 -17.37 0.41
CA ARG A 118 0.20 -15.97 0.05
C ARG A 118 1.34 -15.08 0.59
N GLU A 119 1.41 -13.83 0.08
CA GLU A 119 2.48 -12.88 0.39
C GLU A 119 2.24 -12.11 1.68
N ALA A 120 3.26 -12.03 2.53
CA ALA A 120 3.27 -11.26 3.78
C ALA A 120 3.97 -9.92 3.56
N VAL A 121 3.23 -8.82 3.66
CA VAL A 121 3.72 -7.46 3.43
C VAL A 121 3.71 -6.66 4.73
N PHE A 122 4.88 -6.25 5.21
CA PHE A 122 4.96 -5.35 6.35
C PHE A 122 4.81 -3.91 5.86
N HIS A 123 3.74 -3.24 6.28
CA HIS A 123 3.35 -1.93 5.78
C HIS A 123 4.14 -0.79 6.45
N ARG A 124 3.69 0.46 6.26
CA ARG A 124 4.37 1.66 6.72
C ARG A 124 4.50 1.85 8.24
N ALA A 125 4.02 0.92 9.08
CA ALA A 125 4.47 0.86 10.47
C ALA A 125 6.01 0.81 10.57
N PHE A 126 6.68 0.26 9.55
CA PHE A 126 8.12 0.29 9.39
C PHE A 126 8.72 1.70 9.45
N ASP A 127 8.02 2.69 8.92
CA ASP A 127 8.47 4.09 8.93
C ASP A 127 8.45 4.74 10.33
N CYS A 128 7.80 4.10 11.31
CA CYS A 128 7.77 4.54 12.71
C CYS A 128 8.89 3.92 13.56
N ILE A 129 9.70 3.02 12.99
CA ILE A 129 10.80 2.36 13.70
C ILE A 129 12.08 3.19 13.55
N ASP A 130 12.76 3.49 14.68
CA ASP A 130 13.98 4.29 14.66
C ASP A 130 15.14 3.55 14.00
N ASN A 131 15.34 2.25 14.30
CA ASN A 131 16.38 1.43 13.70
C ASN A 131 15.79 0.54 12.59
N GLN A 132 15.68 1.10 11.40
CA GLN A 132 15.12 0.41 10.23
C GLN A 132 15.99 -0.75 9.74
N ASP A 133 17.31 -0.69 9.92
CA ASP A 133 18.21 -1.79 9.54
C ASP A 133 17.92 -3.04 10.38
N SER A 134 17.87 -2.90 11.70
CA SER A 134 17.52 -3.99 12.60
C SER A 134 16.12 -4.56 12.32
N ALA A 135 15.16 -3.69 11.97
CA ALA A 135 13.81 -4.13 11.61
C ALA A 135 13.79 -4.90 10.28
N ALA A 136 14.52 -4.45 9.27
CA ALA A 136 14.65 -5.14 7.98
C ALA A 136 15.28 -6.52 8.15
N GLU A 137 16.38 -6.63 8.89
CA GLU A 137 17.04 -7.91 9.21
C GLU A 137 16.07 -8.86 9.93
N MET A 138 15.29 -8.35 10.88
CA MET A 138 14.31 -9.16 11.60
C MET A 138 13.19 -9.62 10.68
N LEU A 139 12.66 -8.76 9.79
CA LEU A 139 11.61 -9.11 8.83
C LEU A 139 12.09 -10.18 7.84
N ILE A 140 13.34 -10.08 7.37
CA ILE A 140 13.97 -11.11 6.54
C ILE A 140 14.04 -12.45 7.28
N MET A 141 14.52 -12.42 8.52
CA MET A 141 14.63 -13.62 9.35
C MET A 141 13.27 -14.28 9.64
N LEU A 142 12.21 -13.48 9.76
CA LEU A 142 10.84 -13.94 9.95
C LEU A 142 10.16 -14.39 8.66
N GLY A 143 10.77 -14.10 7.50
CA GLY A 143 10.28 -14.52 6.19
C GLY A 143 9.27 -13.57 5.56
N ALA A 144 9.21 -12.29 5.94
CA ALA A 144 8.36 -11.33 5.23
C ALA A 144 8.79 -11.20 3.75
N ASP A 145 7.82 -11.10 2.85
CA ASP A 145 8.09 -11.03 1.40
C ASP A 145 8.42 -9.61 0.96
N ARG A 146 7.84 -8.60 1.65
CA ARG A 146 7.93 -7.21 1.21
C ARG A 146 7.82 -6.22 2.38
N ILE A 147 8.53 -5.10 2.25
CA ILE A 147 8.39 -3.93 3.12
C ILE A 147 7.88 -2.75 2.31
N LEU A 148 6.72 -2.19 2.67
CA LEU A 148 6.24 -0.92 2.16
C LEU A 148 6.76 0.22 3.03
N THR A 149 7.53 1.12 2.45
CA THR A 149 8.20 2.19 3.21
C THR A 149 8.41 3.45 2.36
N SER A 150 8.44 4.60 3.02
CA SER A 150 8.90 5.87 2.45
C SER A 150 10.35 6.20 2.83
N GLY A 151 11.07 5.26 3.45
CA GLY A 151 12.40 5.51 4.01
C GLY A 151 12.37 6.30 5.32
N GLY A 152 11.27 6.18 6.10
CA GLY A 152 11.09 6.88 7.38
C GLY A 152 10.80 8.38 7.26
N ALA A 153 10.52 8.87 6.06
CA ALA A 153 10.21 10.27 5.79
C ALA A 153 8.71 10.46 5.45
N VAL A 154 8.27 11.71 5.36
CA VAL A 154 6.88 12.04 4.99
C VAL A 154 6.52 11.49 3.61
N ASN A 155 7.48 11.51 2.68
CA ASN A 155 7.31 11.00 1.32
C ASN A 155 8.59 10.34 0.80
N VAL A 156 8.48 9.60 -0.29
CA VAL A 156 9.59 8.84 -0.91
C VAL A 156 10.74 9.73 -1.38
N TRP A 157 10.46 10.97 -1.80
CA TRP A 157 11.52 11.85 -2.30
C TRP A 157 12.44 12.33 -1.17
N ASP A 158 11.87 12.68 -0.03
CA ASP A 158 12.63 13.04 1.17
C ASP A 158 13.36 11.82 1.75
N GLY A 159 12.72 10.65 1.71
CA GLY A 159 13.30 9.37 2.18
C GLY A 159 14.19 8.64 1.18
N ARG A 160 14.43 9.17 -0.02
CA ARG A 160 15.12 8.45 -1.11
C ARG A 160 16.52 7.95 -0.77
N LYS A 161 17.25 8.63 0.11
CA LYS A 161 18.58 8.19 0.56
C LYS A 161 18.48 6.90 1.39
N GLN A 162 17.53 6.87 2.31
CA GLN A 162 17.27 5.69 3.13
C GLN A 162 16.67 4.55 2.28
N LEU A 163 15.77 4.86 1.35
CA LEU A 163 15.25 3.87 0.39
C LEU A 163 16.37 3.23 -0.43
N LYS A 164 17.33 4.03 -0.92
CA LYS A 164 18.52 3.52 -1.61
C LYS A 164 19.38 2.64 -0.71
N HIS A 165 19.57 3.04 0.55
CA HIS A 165 20.30 2.25 1.52
C HIS A 165 19.63 0.90 1.76
N LEU A 166 18.34 0.88 2.06
CA LEU A 166 17.56 -0.36 2.27
C LEU A 166 17.57 -1.26 1.04
N GLN A 167 17.43 -0.71 -0.16
CA GLN A 167 17.48 -1.47 -1.40
C GLN A 167 18.86 -2.10 -1.61
N ASN A 168 19.94 -1.36 -1.38
CA ASN A 168 21.31 -1.86 -1.57
C ASN A 168 21.68 -2.94 -0.54
N GLN A 169 21.24 -2.79 0.71
CA GLN A 169 21.60 -3.71 1.78
C GLN A 169 20.72 -4.96 1.78
N TYR A 170 19.42 -4.81 1.57
CA TYR A 170 18.41 -5.84 1.83
C TYR A 170 17.59 -6.26 0.61
N GLY A 171 17.66 -5.50 -0.49
CA GLY A 171 16.81 -5.73 -1.66
C GLY A 171 17.01 -7.06 -2.40
N LYS A 172 18.03 -7.85 -2.03
CA LYS A 172 18.23 -9.22 -2.52
C LYS A 172 17.45 -10.26 -1.72
N ASP A 173 17.18 -9.95 -0.45
CA ASP A 173 16.61 -10.88 0.53
C ASP A 173 15.13 -10.55 0.82
N ILE A 174 14.72 -9.29 0.65
CA ILE A 174 13.34 -8.84 0.81
C ILE A 174 13.02 -7.74 -0.20
N THR A 175 11.80 -7.73 -0.73
CA THR A 175 11.39 -6.68 -1.66
C THR A 175 11.13 -5.36 -0.92
N ILE A 176 11.77 -4.28 -1.39
CA ILE A 176 11.48 -2.91 -0.93
C ILE A 176 10.47 -2.29 -1.89
N LEU A 177 9.29 -1.98 -1.36
CA LEU A 177 8.20 -1.30 -2.06
C LEU A 177 8.16 0.14 -1.61
N ALA A 178 8.50 1.08 -2.50
CA ALA A 178 8.51 2.51 -2.17
C ALA A 178 7.10 3.10 -2.26
N GLY A 179 6.62 3.69 -1.17
CA GLY A 179 5.29 4.30 -1.10
C GLY A 179 5.24 5.59 -0.30
N SER A 180 4.24 6.38 -0.55
CA SER A 180 3.97 7.75 -0.08
C SER A 180 4.51 8.83 -1.02
N GLY A 181 3.60 9.50 -1.74
CA GLY A 181 3.93 10.59 -2.62
C GLY A 181 4.59 10.19 -3.95
N VAL A 182 4.51 8.92 -4.34
CA VAL A 182 4.91 8.47 -5.69
C VAL A 182 3.90 8.96 -6.72
N ASN A 183 4.38 9.59 -7.78
CA ASN A 183 3.57 10.12 -8.88
C ASN A 183 4.36 10.12 -10.20
N ASP A 184 3.69 10.49 -11.28
CA ASP A 184 4.26 10.53 -12.64
C ASP A 184 5.46 11.47 -12.79
N THR A 185 5.57 12.52 -11.96
CA THR A 185 6.68 13.48 -12.06
C THR A 185 7.95 13.04 -11.33
N ASN A 186 7.87 12.11 -10.37
CA ASN A 186 9.02 11.72 -9.54
C ASN A 186 9.43 10.25 -9.68
N VAL A 187 8.56 9.37 -10.17
CA VAL A 187 8.77 7.92 -10.12
C VAL A 187 10.02 7.48 -10.88
N ARG A 188 10.28 8.03 -12.05
CA ARG A 188 11.44 7.67 -12.87
C ARG A 188 12.75 8.01 -12.17
N ALA A 189 12.87 9.25 -11.70
CA ALA A 189 14.05 9.69 -10.96
C ALA A 189 14.23 8.92 -9.63
N LEU A 190 13.13 8.56 -8.96
CA LEU A 190 13.15 7.73 -7.76
C LEU A 190 13.72 6.34 -8.05
N ILE A 191 13.23 5.64 -9.08
CA ILE A 191 13.68 4.31 -9.50
C ILE A 191 15.15 4.36 -9.91
N GLU A 192 15.54 5.32 -10.74
CA GLU A 192 16.94 5.48 -11.20
C GLU A 192 17.90 5.74 -10.03
N TYR A 193 17.47 6.56 -9.07
CA TYR A 193 18.31 6.90 -7.92
C TYR A 193 18.43 5.76 -6.91
N THR A 194 17.33 5.04 -6.63
CA THR A 194 17.26 4.04 -5.56
C THR A 194 17.58 2.62 -6.01
N GLY A 195 17.33 2.30 -7.29
CA GLY A 195 17.35 0.94 -7.80
C GLY A 195 16.14 0.09 -7.40
N ILE A 196 15.12 0.69 -6.75
CA ILE A 196 13.87 -0.01 -6.36
C ILE A 196 13.09 -0.39 -7.62
N THR A 197 12.49 -1.58 -7.61
CA THR A 197 11.75 -2.13 -8.75
C THR A 197 10.24 -2.23 -8.51
N GLN A 198 9.75 -1.86 -7.34
CA GLN A 198 8.32 -1.84 -7.02
C GLN A 198 7.95 -0.50 -6.37
N VAL A 199 6.88 0.10 -6.85
CA VAL A 199 6.38 1.39 -6.35
C VAL A 199 4.90 1.31 -6.04
N HIS A 200 4.49 2.07 -5.03
CA HIS A 200 3.14 2.13 -4.50
C HIS A 200 2.63 3.58 -4.54
N SER A 201 1.46 3.79 -5.11
CA SER A 201 0.83 5.11 -5.20
C SER A 201 -0.67 5.02 -4.97
N SER A 202 -1.26 6.07 -4.41
CA SER A 202 -2.72 6.19 -4.34
C SER A 202 -3.33 6.64 -5.67
N CYS A 203 -2.59 7.38 -6.49
CA CYS A 203 -3.11 8.06 -7.68
C CYS A 203 -4.44 8.76 -7.38
N GLY A 204 -4.54 9.35 -6.20
CA GLY A 204 -5.78 9.83 -5.61
C GLY A 204 -6.32 11.09 -6.27
N SER A 205 -7.63 11.18 -6.30
CA SER A 205 -8.42 12.34 -6.71
C SER A 205 -9.62 12.50 -5.79
N TRP A 206 -10.39 13.55 -5.98
CA TRP A 206 -11.58 13.84 -5.21
C TRP A 206 -12.81 13.82 -6.09
N LYS A 207 -13.87 13.17 -5.60
CA LYS A 207 -15.19 13.15 -6.23
C LYS A 207 -16.21 13.80 -5.30
N CYS A 208 -16.97 14.74 -5.84
CA CYS A 208 -17.96 15.47 -5.04
C CYS A 208 -19.26 14.67 -4.88
N ASP A 209 -19.82 14.73 -3.66
CA ASP A 209 -21.12 14.19 -3.31
C ASP A 209 -21.83 15.24 -2.43
N VAL A 210 -22.82 15.92 -3.03
CA VAL A 210 -23.56 16.99 -2.36
C VAL A 210 -24.36 16.51 -1.15
N THR A 211 -24.54 15.22 -1.00
CA THR A 211 -25.25 14.62 0.15
C THR A 211 -24.39 14.52 1.41
N ALA A 212 -23.11 14.86 1.33
CA ALA A 212 -22.21 14.84 2.48
C ALA A 212 -22.60 15.85 3.57
N ALA A 213 -23.28 16.94 3.22
CA ALA A 213 -23.75 17.94 4.18
C ALA A 213 -25.24 18.23 4.05
N GLY A 214 -25.90 18.48 5.17
CA GLY A 214 -27.27 18.96 5.29
C GLY A 214 -27.34 20.35 5.94
N ASN A 215 -28.54 20.75 6.38
CA ASN A 215 -28.74 22.08 6.97
C ASN A 215 -27.96 22.27 8.29
N ALA A 216 -27.78 21.21 9.08
CA ALA A 216 -27.17 21.27 10.41
C ALA A 216 -26.09 20.22 10.66
N VAL A 217 -25.77 19.39 9.66
CA VAL A 217 -24.78 18.31 9.78
C VAL A 217 -23.83 18.33 8.58
N ASP A 218 -22.58 17.96 8.82
CA ASP A 218 -21.54 17.85 7.80
C ASP A 218 -20.72 16.58 8.08
N PHE A 219 -20.69 15.66 7.10
CA PHE A 219 -19.92 14.41 7.14
C PHE A 219 -18.65 14.49 6.29
N SER A 220 -18.28 15.68 5.80
CA SER A 220 -17.01 15.90 5.12
C SER A 220 -15.85 15.59 6.08
N TYR A 221 -14.87 14.85 5.63
CA TYR A 221 -13.72 14.49 6.46
C TYR A 221 -12.44 15.28 6.11
N ASP A 222 -12.50 16.19 5.16
CA ASP A 222 -11.41 17.09 4.78
C ASP A 222 -11.91 18.53 4.63
N GLU A 223 -11.28 19.45 5.35
CA GLU A 223 -11.70 20.86 5.37
C GLU A 223 -11.50 21.57 4.03
N ALA A 224 -10.48 21.19 3.26
CA ALA A 224 -10.20 21.79 1.96
C ALA A 224 -11.09 21.19 0.85
N MET A 225 -11.58 19.97 1.06
CA MET A 225 -12.35 19.21 0.07
C MET A 225 -13.74 18.85 0.62
N LYS A 226 -14.47 19.87 1.07
CA LYS A 226 -15.84 19.69 1.55
C LYS A 226 -16.75 19.08 0.49
N ASN A 227 -17.70 18.25 0.95
CA ASN A 227 -18.61 17.49 0.10
C ASN A 227 -17.92 16.59 -0.93
N CYS A 228 -16.68 16.17 -0.67
CA CYS A 228 -15.95 15.29 -1.56
C CYS A 228 -15.40 14.07 -0.81
N TYR A 229 -15.13 13.00 -1.53
CA TYR A 229 -14.48 11.81 -1.02
C TYR A 229 -13.35 11.38 -1.97
N GLN A 230 -12.36 10.69 -1.43
CA GLN A 230 -11.21 10.22 -2.19
C GLN A 230 -11.55 9.01 -3.06
N CYS A 231 -11.00 8.98 -4.27
CA CYS A 231 -11.06 7.86 -5.19
C CYS A 231 -9.79 7.78 -6.03
N ALA A 232 -9.53 6.63 -6.67
CA ALA A 232 -8.46 6.51 -7.66
C ALA A 232 -8.82 7.27 -8.95
N ASP A 233 -7.82 7.93 -9.54
CA ASP A 233 -7.95 8.67 -10.80
C ASP A 233 -7.35 7.87 -11.95
N ALA A 234 -8.17 7.54 -12.94
CA ALA A 234 -7.77 6.76 -14.11
C ALA A 234 -6.63 7.40 -14.91
N GLY A 235 -6.66 8.74 -15.08
CA GLY A 235 -5.62 9.47 -15.79
C GLY A 235 -4.27 9.44 -15.07
N LYS A 236 -4.29 9.58 -13.75
CA LYS A 236 -3.06 9.50 -12.93
C LYS A 236 -2.48 8.09 -12.93
N VAL A 237 -3.32 7.05 -12.81
CA VAL A 237 -2.86 5.65 -12.89
C VAL A 237 -2.19 5.39 -14.24
N ARG A 238 -2.83 5.77 -15.33
CA ARG A 238 -2.31 5.57 -16.70
C ARG A 238 -0.98 6.29 -16.89
N LYS A 239 -0.89 7.57 -16.56
CA LYS A 239 0.35 8.35 -16.67
C LYS A 239 1.49 7.73 -15.85
N LEU A 240 1.20 7.30 -14.63
CA LEU A 240 2.20 6.67 -13.78
C LEU A 240 2.67 5.32 -14.37
N ALA A 241 1.75 4.51 -14.91
CA ALA A 241 2.08 3.26 -15.58
C ALA A 241 2.94 3.49 -16.84
N GLU A 242 2.60 4.49 -17.65
CA GLU A 242 3.37 4.91 -18.83
C GLU A 242 4.80 5.36 -18.45
N GLU A 243 4.95 6.20 -17.43
CA GLU A 243 6.27 6.64 -16.94
C GLU A 243 7.14 5.45 -16.45
N ILE A 244 6.55 4.46 -15.82
CA ILE A 244 7.25 3.25 -15.35
C ILE A 244 7.63 2.33 -16.52
N SER A 245 6.77 2.21 -17.54
CA SER A 245 7.02 1.34 -18.70
C SER A 245 8.03 1.94 -19.69
N GLY A 246 8.17 3.24 -19.72
CA GLY A 246 9.03 3.96 -20.68
C GLY A 246 8.44 4.04 -22.09
N GLU A 247 7.15 3.79 -22.28
CA GLU A 247 6.50 3.69 -23.60
C GLU A 247 6.32 5.03 -24.32
N ASP A 248 6.31 6.16 -23.62
CA ASP A 248 6.12 7.50 -24.20
C ASP A 248 7.24 7.99 -25.14
N ARG A 249 8.41 7.35 -25.16
CA ARG A 249 9.53 7.79 -26.03
C ARG A 249 9.44 7.26 -27.45
N ILE A 250 8.62 6.26 -27.73
CA ILE A 250 8.53 5.63 -29.06
C ILE A 250 7.54 6.36 -29.96
N CYS A 251 6.46 6.92 -29.43
CA CYS A 251 5.48 7.67 -30.23
C CYS A 251 5.94 9.05 -30.66
N SER A 252 6.76 9.74 -29.87
CA SER A 252 7.26 11.08 -30.24
C SER A 252 8.45 11.05 -31.23
N ALA A 253 9.14 9.90 -31.35
CA ALA A 253 10.26 9.71 -32.27
C ALA A 253 9.83 9.26 -33.68
N LEU A 254 8.56 8.90 -33.90
CA LEU A 254 8.00 8.46 -35.17
C LEU A 254 7.22 9.57 -35.92
N HIS A 255 7.20 10.81 -35.38
CA HIS A 255 6.52 11.97 -35.96
C HIS A 255 7.47 13.16 -36.24
N LEU A 256 8.74 12.87 -36.53
CA LEU A 256 9.68 13.82 -37.10
C LEU A 256 10.15 13.39 -38.49
#